data_311ec8fcd3201d357bc6960a0eb3a663
#
_entry.id   311ec8fcd3201d357bc6960a0eb3a663
#
_cell.length_a   1.000
_cell.length_b   1.000
_cell.length_c   1.000
_cell.angle_alpha   90.00
_cell.angle_beta   90.00
_cell.angle_gamma   90.00
#
_symmetry.space_group_name_H-M   'P 1'
#
loop_
_entity.id
_entity.type
_entity.pdbx_description
1 polymer ?
#
loop_
_entity_poly.entity_id
_entity_poly.type
_entity_poly.pdbx_seq_one_letter_code
_entity_poly.pdbx_strand_id
1 'polypeptide(L)'
;MLRKDISTGKMVPANELIRVVRTKDQTVVVDSTKQLNGRGVYLAPNLDALRIVQQKKLIQRNLRCEVPAELFTALEAEIVNNXD
;
A
#
# COMPACT_ATOMS: atom_id res chain seq x y z
N MET A 1 -1.11 15.68 6.64
CA MET A 1 -0.22 14.80 7.42
C MET A 1 0.65 14.00 6.46
N LEU A 2 1.93 13.94 6.76
CA LEU A 2 2.88 13.26 5.88
C LEU A 2 3.05 11.80 6.26
N ARG A 3 3.20 10.96 5.25
CA ARG A 3 3.48 9.54 5.44
C ARG A 3 4.58 9.13 4.48
N LYS A 4 5.29 8.08 4.83
CA LYS A 4 6.38 7.60 3.99
C LYS A 4 5.83 6.78 2.83
N ASP A 5 6.19 7.18 1.61
CA ASP A 5 5.94 6.39 0.42
C ASP A 5 7.00 5.30 0.37
N ILE A 6 6.62 4.05 0.60
CA ILE A 6 7.61 2.99 0.71
C ILE A 6 8.31 2.71 -0.61
N SER A 7 7.75 3.12 -1.75
CA SER A 7 8.42 2.89 -3.02
C SER A 7 9.62 3.80 -3.23
N THR A 8 9.64 4.97 -2.58
CA THR A 8 10.73 5.93 -2.75
C THR A 8 11.45 6.28 -1.46
N GLY A 9 10.82 6.05 -0.32
CA GLY A 9 11.34 6.48 0.97
C GLY A 9 11.05 7.93 1.31
N LYS A 10 10.33 8.65 0.46
CA LYS A 10 10.06 10.07 0.65
C LYS A 10 8.79 10.28 1.45
N MET A 11 8.74 11.38 2.20
CA MET A 11 7.54 11.77 2.94
C MET A 11 6.62 12.55 2.03
N VAL A 12 5.36 12.12 1.96
CA VAL A 12 4.37 12.64 1.02
C VAL A 12 3.04 12.80 1.78
N PRO A 13 2.22 13.78 1.43
CA PRO A 13 0.92 13.89 2.09
C PRO A 13 0.10 12.61 1.94
N ALA A 14 -0.50 12.18 3.04
CA ALA A 14 -1.21 10.90 3.07
C ALA A 14 -2.34 10.84 2.06
N ASN A 15 -2.98 11.97 1.78
CA ASN A 15 -4.09 11.97 0.84
C ASN A 15 -3.65 11.76 -0.61
N GLU A 16 -2.35 11.74 -0.86
CA GLU A 16 -1.81 11.45 -2.19
C GLU A 16 -1.32 10.02 -2.31
N LEU A 17 -1.53 9.19 -1.28
CA LEU A 17 -0.99 7.84 -1.22
C LEU A 17 -2.11 6.82 -1.06
N ILE A 18 -1.81 5.58 -1.43
CA ILE A 18 -2.67 4.44 -1.14
C ILE A 18 -2.18 3.81 0.16
N ARG A 19 -3.11 3.41 1.01
CA ARG A 19 -2.77 2.73 2.26
C ARG A 19 -3.07 1.25 2.15
N VAL A 20 -2.12 0.43 2.61
CA VAL A 20 -2.29 -1.02 2.77
C VAL A 20 -2.14 -1.31 4.24
N VAL A 21 -3.06 -2.08 4.80
CA VAL A 21 -3.08 -2.30 6.24
C VAL A 21 -3.13 -3.78 6.56
N ARG A 22 -2.41 -4.18 7.61
CA ARG A 22 -2.56 -5.50 8.22
C ARG A 22 -3.44 -5.33 9.45
N THR A 23 -4.62 -5.92 9.40
CA THR A 23 -5.58 -5.79 10.48
C THR A 23 -5.21 -6.72 11.63
N LYS A 24 -5.98 -6.63 12.72
CA LYS A 24 -5.71 -7.42 13.91
C LYS A 24 -5.77 -8.92 13.65
N ASP A 25 -6.63 -9.35 12.72
CA ASP A 25 -6.74 -10.77 12.41
C ASP A 25 -5.74 -11.23 11.35
N GLN A 26 -4.69 -10.41 11.13
CA GLN A 26 -3.59 -10.73 10.23
C GLN A 26 -4.00 -10.74 8.76
N THR A 27 -5.07 -10.06 8.41
CA THR A 27 -5.50 -9.91 7.03
C THR A 27 -4.86 -8.65 6.44
N VAL A 28 -4.33 -8.74 5.22
CA VAL A 28 -3.73 -7.60 4.55
C VAL A 28 -4.67 -7.14 3.45
N VAL A 29 -5.09 -5.89 3.51
CA VAL A 29 -6.06 -5.36 2.56
C VAL A 29 -5.67 -3.94 2.14
N VAL A 30 -6.21 -3.51 0.99
CA VAL A 30 -6.11 -2.12 0.56
C VAL A 30 -7.17 -1.33 1.34
N ASP A 31 -6.73 -0.30 2.04
CA ASP A 31 -7.62 0.50 2.89
C ASP A 31 -7.97 1.79 2.14
N SER A 32 -8.98 1.69 1.28
CA SER A 32 -9.31 2.80 0.39
C SER A 32 -9.74 4.05 1.13
N THR A 33 -10.46 3.90 2.24
CA THR A 33 -10.94 5.05 3.00
C THR A 33 -10.00 5.46 4.13
N LYS A 34 -8.95 4.68 4.35
CA LYS A 34 -7.95 4.96 5.39
C LYS A 34 -8.54 4.97 6.78
N GLN A 35 -9.52 4.10 7.03
CA GLN A 35 -10.22 4.04 8.30
C GLN A 35 -10.00 2.76 9.08
N LEU A 36 -9.35 1.76 8.48
CA LEU A 36 -9.16 0.48 9.16
C LEU A 36 -8.04 0.58 10.17
N ASN A 37 -8.23 -0.05 11.31
CA ASN A 37 -7.21 -0.12 12.33
C ASN A 37 -6.21 -1.22 12.01
N GLY A 38 -4.95 -0.95 12.32
CA GLY A 38 -3.89 -1.92 12.11
C GLY A 38 -2.62 -1.24 11.69
N ARG A 39 -1.63 -2.07 11.39
CA ARG A 39 -0.35 -1.55 10.92
C ARG A 39 -0.44 -1.24 9.43
N GLY A 40 -0.16 -0.01 9.07
CA GLY A 40 -0.32 0.44 7.69
C GLY A 40 0.98 0.84 7.03
N VAL A 41 1.01 0.72 5.71
CA VAL A 41 2.08 1.27 4.88
C VAL A 41 1.43 2.02 3.73
N TYR A 42 2.18 2.92 3.14
CA TYR A 42 1.68 3.81 2.10
C TYR A 42 2.56 3.72 0.86
N LEU A 43 1.94 3.87 -0.30
CA LEU A 43 2.71 3.92 -1.54
C LEU A 43 2.03 4.84 -2.54
N ALA A 44 2.83 5.38 -3.45
CA ALA A 44 2.31 6.26 -4.49
C ALA A 44 1.34 5.49 -5.40
N PRO A 45 0.28 6.15 -5.88
CA PRO A 45 -0.75 5.47 -6.67
C PRO A 45 -0.39 5.40 -8.15
N ASN A 46 0.73 4.77 -8.46
CA ASN A 46 1.11 4.58 -9.86
C ASN A 46 1.73 3.20 -10.04
N LEU A 47 1.74 2.75 -11.30
CA LEU A 47 2.18 1.39 -11.58
C LEU A 47 3.67 1.19 -11.36
N ASP A 48 4.48 2.24 -11.54
CA ASP A 48 5.91 2.13 -11.25
C ASP A 48 6.14 1.86 -9.78
N ALA A 49 5.42 2.57 -8.92
CA ALA A 49 5.55 2.34 -7.48
C ALA A 49 5.12 0.92 -7.13
N LEU A 50 4.03 0.44 -7.71
CA LEU A 50 3.57 -0.91 -7.46
C LEU A 50 4.61 -1.93 -7.87
N ARG A 51 5.23 -1.74 -9.04
CA ARG A 51 6.26 -2.66 -9.53
C ARG A 51 7.44 -2.73 -8.55
N ILE A 52 7.89 -1.57 -8.08
CA ILE A 52 9.00 -1.53 -7.13
C ILE A 52 8.63 -2.24 -5.83
N VAL A 53 7.42 -1.98 -5.34
CA VAL A 53 6.96 -2.56 -4.08
C VAL A 53 6.86 -4.09 -4.20
N GLN A 54 6.40 -4.57 -5.35
CA GLN A 54 6.33 -6.03 -5.55
C GLN A 54 7.71 -6.65 -5.68
N GLN A 55 8.57 -6.06 -6.51
CA GLN A 55 9.89 -6.63 -6.76
C GLN A 55 10.72 -6.71 -5.49
N LYS A 56 10.66 -5.69 -4.69
CA LYS A 56 11.48 -5.61 -3.48
C LYS A 56 10.77 -6.12 -2.24
N LYS A 57 9.53 -6.59 -2.39
CA LYS A 57 8.75 -7.13 -1.28
C LYS A 57 8.63 -6.14 -0.13
N LEU A 58 8.38 -4.88 -0.47
CA LEU A 58 8.40 -3.84 0.55
C LEU A 58 7.19 -3.90 1.48
N ILE A 59 6.03 -4.35 1.00
CA ILE A 59 4.89 -4.50 1.88
C ILE A 59 5.15 -5.60 2.89
N GLN A 60 5.63 -6.76 2.42
CA GLN A 60 5.94 -7.87 3.32
C GLN A 60 6.96 -7.47 4.37
N ARG A 61 8.00 -6.77 3.95
CA ARG A 61 9.04 -6.35 4.87
C ARG A 61 8.53 -5.37 5.92
N ASN A 62 7.72 -4.40 5.49
CA ASN A 62 7.26 -3.37 6.41
C ASN A 62 6.15 -3.87 7.33
N LEU A 63 5.27 -4.73 6.83
CA LEU A 63 4.19 -5.27 7.64
C LEU A 63 4.59 -6.55 8.37
N ARG A 64 5.75 -7.09 8.05
CA ARG A 64 6.29 -8.29 8.70
C ARG A 64 5.33 -9.46 8.61
N CYS A 65 4.82 -9.70 7.40
CA CYS A 65 3.89 -10.78 7.18
C CYS A 65 3.89 -11.15 5.71
N GLU A 66 3.29 -12.29 5.40
CA GLU A 66 3.10 -12.68 4.03
C GLU A 66 1.93 -11.91 3.44
N VAL A 67 1.98 -11.71 2.12
CA VAL A 67 0.97 -10.93 1.43
C VAL A 67 0.40 -11.78 0.30
N PRO A 68 -0.91 -12.00 0.27
CA PRO A 68 -1.48 -12.81 -0.79
C PRO A 68 -1.40 -12.10 -2.13
N ALA A 69 -1.33 -12.90 -3.21
CA ALA A 69 -1.24 -12.32 -4.55
C ALA A 69 -2.44 -11.43 -4.87
N GLU A 70 -3.59 -11.75 -4.29
CA GLU A 70 -4.80 -10.97 -4.51
C GLU A 70 -4.64 -9.51 -4.07
N LEU A 71 -3.78 -9.25 -3.09
CA LEU A 71 -3.55 -7.88 -2.68
C LEU A 71 -2.99 -7.05 -3.82
N PHE A 72 -2.06 -7.61 -4.58
CA PHE A 72 -1.46 -6.85 -5.68
C PHE A 72 -2.45 -6.62 -6.81
N THR A 73 -3.35 -7.57 -7.04
CA THR A 73 -4.42 -7.35 -7.99
C THR A 73 -5.33 -6.21 -7.53
N ALA A 74 -5.66 -6.18 -6.24
CA ALA A 74 -6.49 -5.11 -5.71
C ALA A 74 -5.77 -3.77 -5.78
N LEU A 75 -4.47 -3.74 -5.52
CA LEU A 75 -3.70 -2.50 -5.64
C LEU A 75 -3.69 -2.00 -7.08
N GLU A 76 -3.49 -2.90 -8.02
CA GLU A 76 -3.49 -2.49 -9.42
C GLU A 76 -4.84 -1.91 -9.82
N ALA A 77 -5.93 -2.53 -9.37
CA ALA A 77 -7.27 -2.02 -9.67
C ALA A 77 -7.47 -0.64 -9.06
N GLU A 78 -7.01 -0.44 -7.83
CA GLU A 78 -7.13 0.86 -7.19
C GLU A 78 -6.37 1.94 -7.96
N ILE A 79 -5.16 1.62 -8.40
CA ILE A 79 -4.35 2.57 -9.15
C ILE A 79 -5.00 2.92 -10.47
N VAL A 80 -5.46 1.92 -11.21
CA VAL A 80 -6.07 2.14 -12.52
C VAL A 80 -7.38 2.93 -12.39
N ASN A 81 -8.18 2.61 -11.40
CA ASN A 81 -9.47 3.28 -11.23
C ASN A 81 -9.31 4.72 -10.78
N ASN A 82 -8.20 5.06 -10.16
CA ASN A 82 -7.95 6.44 -9.72
C ASN A 82 -7.21 7.26 -10.73
N UNK A 83 -6.89 6.74 -11.62
CA UNK A 83 -6.09 7.34 -12.53
C UNK A 83 -6.84 8.05 -13.53
N ASP A 84 -7.58 8.80 -13.32
CA ASP A 84 -7.99 9.69 -14.40
C ASP A 84 -7.68 11.15 -14.03
#